data_c3a3fe7c356a8b29f40b2cdaeb88f2cf
#
_entry.id   c3a3fe7c356a8b29f40b2cdaeb88f2cf
#
_cell.length_a   1.000
_cell.length_b   1.000
_cell.length_c   1.000
_cell.angle_alpha   90.00
_cell.angle_beta   90.00
_cell.angle_gamma   90.00
#
_symmetry.space_group_name_H-M   'P 1'
#
loop_
_entity.id
_entity.type
_entity.pdbx_description
1 polymer ?
#
loop_
_entity_poly.entity_id
_entity_poly.type
_entity_poly.pdbx_seq_one_letter_code
_entity_poly.pdbx_strand_id
1 'polypeptide(L)'
;MSKLFLIILVQLLYVPMLTLRTISMVKNLKVLTGLFGFMEALIYIFGLAIVLSGEQSILEMIVYAIGFALGLILGIYVEQKLAIGFSSLSVNIEHDNDALVEKLRNEGFGVTIYSGKGKEGKRTNLDILTRRKHEKRLFAIISEYEPKAFIMSFEPKMFRGGYLAEIMNRRSRSLGHHVKADTSKNIFTKTVEELKNEASTLKKNWDQD
;
A
#
# COMPACT_ATOMS: atom_id res chain seq x y z
N MET A 1 29.65 -6.49 19.81
CA MET A 1 28.69 -5.39 19.73
C MET A 1 27.99 -5.28 21.06
N SER A 2 27.77 -4.05 21.57
CA SER A 2 27.04 -3.92 22.83
C SER A 2 25.59 -4.42 22.64
N LYS A 3 25.03 -5.14 23.62
CA LYS A 3 23.64 -5.64 23.63
C LYS A 3 22.63 -4.51 23.29
N LEU A 4 22.89 -3.29 23.79
CA LEU A 4 22.09 -2.09 23.52
C LEU A 4 22.00 -1.74 22.02
N PHE A 5 23.13 -1.82 21.29
CA PHE A 5 23.13 -1.57 19.84
C PHE A 5 22.29 -2.60 19.09
N LEU A 6 22.38 -3.85 19.52
CA LEU A 6 21.62 -4.94 18.90
C LEU A 6 20.11 -4.79 19.13
N ILE A 7 19.70 -4.35 20.34
CA ILE A 7 18.29 -4.03 20.65
C ILE A 7 17.76 -2.96 19.72
N ILE A 8 18.48 -1.85 19.54
CA ILE A 8 18.05 -0.78 18.62
C ILE A 8 17.97 -1.28 17.18
N LEU A 9 18.98 -2.03 16.73
CA LEU A 9 19.00 -2.58 15.36
C LEU A 9 17.79 -3.47 15.08
N VAL A 10 17.45 -4.36 16.01
CA VAL A 10 16.29 -5.24 15.90
C VAL A 10 14.99 -4.41 15.82
N GLN A 11 14.86 -3.37 16.64
CA GLN A 11 13.68 -2.50 16.62
C GLN A 11 13.54 -1.73 15.30
N LEU A 12 14.65 -1.23 14.76
CA LEU A 12 14.66 -0.52 13.48
C LEU A 12 14.34 -1.43 12.28
N LEU A 13 14.50 -2.73 12.42
CA LEU A 13 14.08 -3.71 11.39
C LEU A 13 12.65 -4.21 11.62
N TYR A 14 12.31 -4.55 12.87
CA TYR A 14 11.03 -5.13 13.25
C TYR A 14 9.86 -4.15 13.10
N VAL A 15 10.00 -2.95 13.70
CA VAL A 15 8.88 -2.00 13.80
C VAL A 15 8.42 -1.44 12.45
N PRO A 16 9.30 -1.15 11.47
CA PRO A 16 8.86 -0.81 10.12
C PRO A 16 8.04 -1.93 9.43
N MET A 17 8.37 -3.22 9.66
CA MET A 17 7.58 -4.32 9.11
C MET A 17 6.17 -4.38 9.72
N LEU A 18 6.07 -4.19 11.04
CA LEU A 18 4.80 -4.06 11.77
C LEU A 18 3.97 -2.89 11.22
N THR A 19 4.59 -1.74 11.00
CA THR A 19 3.92 -0.54 10.45
C THR A 19 3.41 -0.82 9.03
N LEU A 20 4.25 -1.36 8.15
CA LEU A 20 3.89 -1.69 6.77
C LEU A 20 2.79 -2.75 6.69
N ARG A 21 2.83 -3.78 7.54
CA ARG A 21 1.75 -4.76 7.66
C ARG A 21 0.44 -4.09 8.04
N THR A 22 0.45 -3.26 9.08
CA THR A 22 -0.75 -2.58 9.58
C THR A 22 -1.36 -1.68 8.50
N ILE A 23 -0.56 -0.87 7.80
CA ILE A 23 -1.03 -0.01 6.72
C ILE A 23 -1.54 -0.85 5.53
N SER A 24 -0.85 -1.93 5.17
CA SER A 24 -1.30 -2.84 4.09
C SER A 24 -2.62 -3.51 4.43
N MET A 25 -2.85 -3.85 5.70
CA MET A 25 -4.11 -4.41 6.20
C MET A 25 -5.24 -3.41 6.08
N VAL A 26 -5.04 -2.15 6.51
CA VAL A 26 -6.03 -1.07 6.39
C VAL A 26 -6.37 -0.80 4.92
N LYS A 27 -5.37 -0.88 4.03
CA LYS A 27 -5.55 -0.74 2.57
C LYS A 27 -6.11 -2.00 1.89
N ASN A 28 -6.44 -3.04 2.65
CA ASN A 28 -6.97 -4.32 2.16
C ASN A 28 -6.07 -5.02 1.13
N LEU A 29 -4.76 -4.88 1.26
CA LEU A 29 -3.74 -5.47 0.40
C LEU A 29 -3.29 -6.83 0.95
N LYS A 30 -4.13 -7.87 0.80
CA LYS A 30 -3.99 -9.19 1.44
C LYS A 30 -2.60 -9.83 1.28
N VAL A 31 -2.06 -9.83 0.06
CA VAL A 31 -0.75 -10.45 -0.22
C VAL A 31 0.39 -9.70 0.46
N LEU A 32 0.38 -8.36 0.39
CA LEU A 32 1.40 -7.53 1.06
C LEU A 32 1.30 -7.64 2.59
N THR A 33 0.08 -7.69 3.12
CA THR A 33 -0.15 -7.92 4.56
C THR A 33 0.45 -9.24 5.01
N GLY A 34 0.24 -10.32 4.26
CA GLY A 34 0.82 -11.63 4.54
C GLY A 34 2.36 -11.62 4.45
N LEU A 35 2.91 -10.98 3.43
CA LEU A 35 4.36 -10.88 3.25
C LEU A 35 5.03 -10.10 4.38
N PHE A 36 4.52 -8.91 4.72
CA PHE A 36 5.06 -8.12 5.81
C PHE A 36 4.86 -8.79 7.17
N GLY A 37 3.72 -9.49 7.38
CA GLY A 37 3.47 -10.26 8.60
C GLY A 37 4.45 -11.42 8.76
N PHE A 38 4.79 -12.12 7.68
CA PHE A 38 5.80 -13.16 7.71
C PHE A 38 7.19 -12.60 8.07
N MET A 39 7.62 -11.52 7.43
CA MET A 39 8.89 -10.86 7.74
C MET A 39 8.93 -10.34 9.19
N GLU A 40 7.85 -9.72 9.64
CA GLU A 40 7.67 -9.27 11.02
C GLU A 40 7.86 -10.42 12.01
N ALA A 41 7.16 -11.53 11.79
CA ALA A 41 7.22 -12.69 12.69
C ALA A 41 8.63 -13.29 12.76
N LEU A 42 9.34 -13.40 11.64
CA LEU A 42 10.72 -13.85 11.62
C LEU A 42 11.63 -12.94 12.45
N ILE A 43 11.60 -11.63 12.19
CA ILE A 43 12.44 -10.67 12.91
C ILE A 43 12.09 -10.67 14.40
N TYR A 44 10.79 -10.77 14.74
CA TYR A 44 10.32 -10.81 16.12
C TYR A 44 10.87 -12.01 16.89
N ILE A 45 10.79 -13.22 16.33
CA ILE A 45 11.25 -14.45 16.98
C ILE A 45 12.76 -14.37 17.27
N PHE A 46 13.57 -13.98 16.26
CA PHE A 46 15.01 -13.81 16.44
C PHE A 46 15.35 -12.65 17.39
N GLY A 47 14.64 -11.54 17.29
CA GLY A 47 14.84 -10.38 18.14
C GLY A 47 14.49 -10.66 19.60
N LEU A 48 13.40 -11.36 19.86
CA LEU A 48 12.98 -11.74 21.20
C LEU A 48 14.03 -12.64 21.90
N ALA A 49 14.59 -13.60 21.17
CA ALA A 49 15.64 -14.46 21.69
C ALA A 49 16.89 -13.66 22.17
N ILE A 50 17.22 -12.59 21.44
CA ILE A 50 18.35 -11.71 21.79
C ILE A 50 18.02 -10.81 22.99
N VAL A 51 16.83 -10.21 22.97
CA VAL A 51 16.40 -9.28 24.04
C VAL A 51 16.24 -10.01 25.37
N LEU A 52 15.67 -11.22 25.37
CA LEU A 52 15.42 -12.01 26.59
C LEU A 52 16.67 -12.77 27.09
N SER A 53 17.77 -12.75 26.36
CA SER A 53 19.00 -13.41 26.81
C SER A 53 19.68 -12.65 27.97
N GLY A 54 19.73 -13.26 29.18
CA GLY A 54 20.33 -12.71 30.36
C GLY A 54 19.44 -11.82 31.24
N GLU A 55 20.07 -11.23 32.29
CA GLU A 55 19.39 -10.30 33.18
C GLU A 55 19.04 -9.00 32.42
N GLN A 56 17.83 -8.52 32.64
CA GLN A 56 17.35 -7.30 31.98
C GLN A 56 17.56 -6.08 32.87
N SER A 57 18.28 -5.10 32.34
CA SER A 57 18.48 -3.81 33.00
C SER A 57 17.36 -2.84 32.64
N ILE A 58 17.00 -1.94 33.56
CA ILE A 58 16.08 -0.82 33.30
C ILE A 58 16.56 0.01 32.10
N LEU A 59 17.87 0.18 31.93
CA LEU A 59 18.46 0.87 30.79
C LEU A 59 18.11 0.17 29.45
N GLU A 60 18.15 -1.15 29.40
CA GLU A 60 17.79 -1.93 28.20
C GLU A 60 16.31 -1.77 27.85
N MET A 61 15.42 -1.71 28.85
CA MET A 61 13.99 -1.43 28.64
C MET A 61 13.74 -0.05 28.06
N ILE A 62 14.45 0.97 28.56
CA ILE A 62 14.33 2.35 28.03
C ILE A 62 14.85 2.42 26.60
N VAL A 63 16.01 1.80 26.32
CA VAL A 63 16.59 1.75 24.97
C VAL A 63 15.68 1.01 24.01
N TYR A 64 15.03 -0.05 24.44
CA TYR A 64 14.03 -0.79 23.66
C TYR A 64 12.85 0.13 23.30
N ALA A 65 12.30 0.87 24.28
CA ALA A 65 11.16 1.77 24.05
C ALA A 65 11.53 2.93 23.09
N ILE A 66 12.72 3.48 23.21
CA ILE A 66 13.25 4.52 22.30
C ILE A 66 13.40 3.93 20.88
N GLY A 67 14.02 2.75 20.76
CA GLY A 67 14.20 2.06 19.49
C GLY A 67 12.85 1.76 18.80
N PHE A 68 11.84 1.36 19.59
CA PHE A 68 10.49 1.14 19.09
C PHE A 68 9.87 2.44 18.53
N ALA A 69 9.96 3.54 19.28
CA ALA A 69 9.43 4.85 18.82
C ALA A 69 10.12 5.33 17.53
N LEU A 70 11.44 5.21 17.46
CA LEU A 70 12.22 5.54 16.25
C LEU A 70 11.84 4.62 15.09
N GLY A 71 11.60 3.34 15.35
CA GLY A 71 11.14 2.36 14.36
C GLY A 71 9.78 2.71 13.77
N LEU A 72 8.83 3.22 14.56
CA LEU A 72 7.53 3.70 14.06
C LEU A 72 7.70 4.89 13.10
N ILE A 73 8.53 5.87 13.47
CA ILE A 73 8.82 7.03 12.61
C ILE A 73 9.45 6.57 11.29
N LEU A 74 10.44 5.67 11.37
CA LEU A 74 11.08 5.08 10.20
C LEU A 74 10.07 4.31 9.34
N GLY A 75 9.17 3.55 9.96
CA GLY A 75 8.13 2.79 9.26
C GLY A 75 7.18 3.69 8.45
N ILE A 76 6.76 4.82 9.03
CA ILE A 76 5.94 5.83 8.33
C ILE A 76 6.72 6.43 7.16
N TYR A 77 8.00 6.77 7.37
CA TYR A 77 8.85 7.32 6.32
C TYR A 77 9.03 6.34 5.14
N VAL A 78 9.27 5.07 5.45
CA VAL A 78 9.38 4.01 4.44
C VAL A 78 8.06 3.85 3.68
N GLU A 79 6.90 3.84 4.37
CA GLU A 79 5.58 3.76 3.73
C GLU A 79 5.35 4.94 2.79
N GLN A 80 5.64 6.16 3.21
CA GLN A 80 5.52 7.36 2.37
C GLN A 80 6.40 7.30 1.12
N LYS A 81 7.59 6.70 1.22
CA LYS A 81 8.51 6.51 0.10
C LYS A 81 8.02 5.42 -0.85
N LEU A 82 7.48 4.33 -0.32
CA LEU A 82 6.86 3.26 -1.11
C LEU A 82 5.58 3.73 -1.81
N ALA A 83 4.85 4.66 -1.18
CA ALA A 83 3.64 5.29 -1.71
C ALA A 83 2.67 4.28 -2.36
N ILE A 84 2.35 3.20 -1.61
CA ILE A 84 1.54 2.09 -2.09
C ILE A 84 0.07 2.53 -2.15
N GLY A 85 -0.59 2.27 -3.29
CA GLY A 85 -2.00 2.52 -3.50
C GLY A 85 -2.29 3.61 -4.54
N PHE A 86 -3.49 4.15 -4.46
CA PHE A 86 -4.03 5.15 -5.38
C PHE A 86 -4.48 6.37 -4.59
N SER A 87 -4.45 7.52 -5.27
CA SER A 87 -4.95 8.79 -4.77
C SER A 87 -5.91 9.39 -5.78
N SER A 88 -7.02 9.95 -5.32
CA SER A 88 -7.96 10.74 -6.10
C SER A 88 -7.82 12.19 -5.67
N LEU A 89 -7.49 13.06 -6.61
CA LEU A 89 -7.36 14.48 -6.37
C LEU A 89 -8.59 15.21 -6.94
N SER A 90 -9.19 16.04 -6.10
CA SER A 90 -10.23 16.99 -6.49
C SER A 90 -9.64 18.39 -6.45
N VAL A 91 -9.58 19.04 -7.60
CA VAL A 91 -8.91 20.33 -7.80
C VAL A 91 -9.95 21.36 -8.20
N ASN A 92 -10.16 22.36 -7.35
CA ASN A 92 -11.09 23.47 -7.62
C ASN A 92 -10.31 24.67 -8.10
N ILE A 93 -10.65 25.14 -9.31
CA ILE A 93 -10.09 26.34 -9.95
C ILE A 93 -11.17 27.36 -10.26
N GLU A 94 -10.79 28.65 -10.32
CA GLU A 94 -11.73 29.75 -10.52
C GLU A 94 -12.23 29.84 -11.94
N HIS A 95 -11.37 29.53 -12.91
CA HIS A 95 -11.64 29.62 -14.33
C HIS A 95 -11.29 28.32 -15.05
N ASP A 96 -11.89 28.11 -16.20
CA ASP A 96 -11.51 27.00 -17.06
C ASP A 96 -10.06 27.20 -17.54
N ASN A 97 -9.19 26.22 -17.35
CA ASN A 97 -7.79 26.25 -17.76
C ASN A 97 -7.48 25.05 -18.65
N ASP A 98 -7.72 25.23 -19.96
CA ASP A 98 -7.52 24.17 -20.96
C ASP A 98 -6.03 23.78 -21.06
N ALA A 99 -5.10 24.72 -20.86
CA ALA A 99 -3.67 24.44 -20.88
C ALA A 99 -3.24 23.49 -19.77
N LEU A 100 -3.79 23.67 -18.55
CA LEU A 100 -3.57 22.75 -17.43
C LEU A 100 -4.13 21.35 -17.76
N VAL A 101 -5.36 21.30 -18.28
CA VAL A 101 -6.03 20.03 -18.62
C VAL A 101 -5.26 19.28 -19.71
N GLU A 102 -4.84 19.99 -20.76
CA GLU A 102 -4.04 19.40 -21.83
C GLU A 102 -2.68 18.90 -21.31
N LYS A 103 -1.99 19.71 -20.50
CA LYS A 103 -0.74 19.29 -19.86
C LYS A 103 -0.90 18.03 -19.04
N LEU A 104 -1.93 17.94 -18.21
CA LEU A 104 -2.21 16.78 -17.38
C LEU A 104 -2.51 15.53 -18.23
N ARG A 105 -3.28 15.67 -19.30
CA ARG A 105 -3.58 14.57 -20.22
C ARG A 105 -2.36 14.10 -20.99
N ASN A 106 -1.50 15.01 -21.43
CA ASN A 106 -0.23 14.70 -22.11
C ASN A 106 0.74 13.98 -21.16
N GLU A 107 0.69 14.28 -19.86
CA GLU A 107 1.46 13.56 -18.83
C GLU A 107 0.84 12.19 -18.46
N GLY A 108 -0.28 11.81 -19.09
CA GLY A 108 -0.93 10.52 -18.93
C GLY A 108 -1.92 10.46 -17.74
N PHE A 109 -2.35 11.59 -17.21
CA PHE A 109 -3.40 11.63 -16.18
C PHE A 109 -4.79 11.64 -16.83
N GLY A 110 -5.71 10.82 -16.29
CA GLY A 110 -7.12 10.89 -16.63
C GLY A 110 -7.77 12.05 -15.86
N VAL A 111 -8.25 13.06 -16.56
CA VAL A 111 -8.87 14.24 -15.97
C VAL A 111 -10.35 14.30 -16.37
N THR A 112 -11.22 14.32 -15.37
CA THR A 112 -12.66 14.57 -15.55
C THR A 112 -12.96 15.98 -15.05
N ILE A 113 -13.70 16.75 -15.85
CA ILE A 113 -13.99 18.17 -15.59
C ILE A 113 -15.46 18.30 -15.23
N TYR A 114 -15.73 19.00 -14.13
CA TYR A 114 -17.07 19.36 -13.71
C TYR A 114 -17.19 20.87 -13.55
N SER A 115 -18.27 21.44 -14.04
CA SER A 115 -18.64 22.85 -13.80
C SER A 115 -19.53 22.92 -12.58
N GLY A 116 -19.22 23.81 -11.64
CA GLY A 116 -19.98 24.06 -10.43
C GLY A 116 -20.23 25.54 -10.21
N LYS A 117 -21.07 25.87 -9.22
CA LYS A 117 -21.30 27.24 -8.79
C LYS A 117 -20.78 27.39 -7.36
N GLY A 118 -19.76 28.20 -7.19
CA GLY A 118 -19.21 28.59 -5.87
C GLY A 118 -19.87 29.87 -5.35
N LYS A 119 -19.41 30.33 -4.17
CA LYS A 119 -19.90 31.55 -3.55
C LYS A 119 -19.68 32.80 -4.45
N GLU A 120 -18.51 32.82 -5.11
CA GLU A 120 -18.06 33.99 -5.92
C GLU A 120 -18.29 33.83 -7.41
N GLY A 121 -19.01 32.78 -7.86
CA GLY A 121 -19.31 32.54 -9.25
C GLY A 121 -19.10 31.11 -9.73
N LYS A 122 -18.85 30.95 -11.04
CA LYS A 122 -18.57 29.68 -11.67
C LYS A 122 -17.22 29.12 -11.13
N ARG A 123 -17.19 27.83 -10.83
CA ARG A 123 -16.00 27.09 -10.42
C ARG A 123 -15.86 25.86 -11.29
N THR A 124 -14.62 25.53 -11.61
CA THR A 124 -14.32 24.30 -12.33
C THR A 124 -13.62 23.34 -11.40
N ASN A 125 -14.12 22.12 -11.32
CA ASN A 125 -13.52 21.03 -10.54
C ASN A 125 -12.93 19.99 -11.47
N LEU A 126 -11.67 19.63 -11.23
CA LEU A 126 -10.96 18.56 -11.94
C LEU A 126 -10.81 17.38 -11.01
N ASP A 127 -11.38 16.23 -11.39
CA ASP A 127 -11.18 14.97 -10.67
C ASP A 127 -10.15 14.13 -11.39
N ILE A 128 -9.08 13.75 -10.65
CA ILE A 128 -7.92 13.07 -11.19
C ILE A 128 -7.59 11.87 -10.32
N LEU A 129 -7.76 10.66 -10.84
CA LEU A 129 -7.32 9.45 -10.16
C LEU A 129 -5.93 9.06 -10.63
N THR A 130 -5.00 8.85 -9.70
CA THR A 130 -3.61 8.50 -10.00
C THR A 130 -3.05 7.49 -9.00
N ARG A 131 -1.87 6.93 -9.31
CA ARG A 131 -1.09 6.19 -8.31
C ARG A 131 -0.49 7.16 -7.30
N ARG A 132 -0.52 6.82 -6.02
CA ARG A 132 0.00 7.66 -4.93
C ARG A 132 1.45 8.13 -5.17
N LYS A 133 2.29 7.31 -5.80
CA LYS A 133 3.66 7.68 -6.16
C LYS A 133 3.77 8.86 -7.14
N HIS A 134 2.74 9.15 -7.92
CA HIS A 134 2.70 10.25 -8.87
C HIS A 134 2.00 11.50 -8.32
N GLU A 135 1.45 11.43 -7.13
CA GLU A 135 0.71 12.51 -6.49
C GLU A 135 1.55 13.79 -6.35
N LYS A 136 2.79 13.67 -5.86
CA LYS A 136 3.71 14.83 -5.75
C LYS A 136 3.96 15.54 -7.07
N ARG A 137 4.12 14.76 -8.16
CA ARG A 137 4.30 15.32 -9.51
C ARG A 137 3.04 16.03 -9.98
N LEU A 138 1.89 15.44 -9.72
CA LEU A 138 0.59 16.01 -10.06
C LEU A 138 0.36 17.34 -9.33
N PHE A 139 0.64 17.39 -8.01
CA PHE A 139 0.60 18.62 -7.23
C PHE A 139 1.51 19.70 -7.79
N ALA A 140 2.75 19.36 -8.18
CA ALA A 140 3.69 20.32 -8.74
C ALA A 140 3.17 20.93 -10.05
N ILE A 141 2.63 20.12 -10.96
CA ILE A 141 2.05 20.59 -12.23
C ILE A 141 0.86 21.51 -11.95
N ILE A 142 -0.06 21.12 -11.07
CA ILE A 142 -1.24 21.94 -10.77
C ILE A 142 -0.81 23.27 -10.14
N SER A 143 0.13 23.26 -9.20
CA SER A 143 0.59 24.48 -8.52
C SER A 143 1.35 25.43 -9.46
N GLU A 144 1.98 24.91 -10.51
CA GLU A 144 2.66 25.72 -11.53
C GLU A 144 1.66 26.47 -12.41
N TYR A 145 0.57 25.82 -12.84
CA TYR A 145 -0.45 26.41 -13.71
C TYR A 145 -1.53 27.17 -12.95
N GLU A 146 -1.87 26.74 -11.75
CA GLU A 146 -2.91 27.29 -10.90
C GLU A 146 -2.44 27.41 -9.44
N PRO A 147 -1.64 28.41 -9.10
CA PRO A 147 -1.08 28.56 -7.74
C PRO A 147 -2.13 28.76 -6.63
N LYS A 148 -3.35 29.21 -7.01
CA LYS A 148 -4.48 29.44 -6.10
C LYS A 148 -5.49 28.31 -6.08
N ALA A 149 -5.22 27.20 -6.79
CA ALA A 149 -6.12 26.08 -6.82
C ALA A 149 -6.32 25.49 -5.43
N PHE A 150 -7.55 25.18 -5.07
CA PHE A 150 -7.85 24.40 -3.87
C PHE A 150 -7.80 22.91 -4.23
N ILE A 151 -6.85 22.18 -3.64
CA ILE A 151 -6.58 20.79 -3.94
C ILE A 151 -6.90 19.94 -2.72
N MET A 152 -7.78 18.95 -2.89
CA MET A 152 -8.04 17.90 -1.91
C MET A 152 -7.57 16.56 -2.46
N SER A 153 -6.88 15.78 -1.62
CA SER A 153 -6.44 14.42 -1.95
C SER A 153 -7.16 13.41 -1.06
N PHE A 154 -7.66 12.34 -1.66
CA PHE A 154 -8.36 11.25 -1.00
C PHE A 154 -7.74 9.92 -1.41
N GLU A 155 -7.64 8.98 -0.47
CA GLU A 155 -7.29 7.59 -0.78
C GLU A 155 -8.58 6.79 -1.04
N PRO A 156 -8.90 6.40 -2.30
CA PRO A 156 -10.08 5.61 -2.59
C PRO A 156 -9.90 4.19 -2.06
N LYS A 157 -10.87 3.71 -1.29
CA LYS A 157 -10.89 2.31 -0.80
C LYS A 157 -11.06 1.30 -1.93
N MET A 158 -11.84 1.68 -2.96
CA MET A 158 -12.14 0.83 -4.11
C MET A 158 -12.48 1.72 -5.32
N PHE A 159 -12.07 1.29 -6.50
CA PHE A 159 -12.54 1.83 -7.76
C PHE A 159 -12.65 0.70 -8.80
N ARG A 160 -13.54 0.86 -9.77
CA ARG A 160 -13.76 -0.11 -10.86
C ARG A 160 -13.91 0.65 -12.18
N GLY A 161 -13.09 0.27 -13.17
CA GLY A 161 -13.13 0.91 -14.50
C GLY A 161 -12.31 2.20 -14.58
N GLY A 162 -12.56 2.99 -15.63
CA GLY A 162 -11.88 4.25 -15.89
C GLY A 162 -10.53 4.11 -16.61
N TYR A 163 -9.98 5.26 -17.05
CA TYR A 163 -8.74 5.36 -17.83
C TYR A 163 -7.53 4.67 -17.18
N LEU A 164 -7.41 4.73 -15.86
CA LEU A 164 -6.35 4.04 -15.10
C LEU A 164 -6.44 2.53 -15.20
N ALA A 165 -7.64 1.96 -15.18
CA ALA A 165 -7.83 0.53 -15.32
C ALA A 165 -7.38 0.04 -16.70
N GLU A 166 -7.59 0.83 -17.75
CA GLU A 166 -7.11 0.52 -19.09
C GLU A 166 -5.60 0.56 -19.21
N ILE A 167 -4.95 1.59 -18.64
CA ILE A 167 -3.48 1.69 -18.63
C ILE A 167 -2.87 0.53 -17.84
N MET A 168 -3.45 0.18 -16.70
CA MET A 168 -2.99 -0.97 -15.90
C MET A 168 -3.14 -2.27 -16.67
N ASN A 169 -4.25 -2.47 -17.36
CA ASN A 169 -4.51 -3.65 -18.17
C ASN A 169 -3.60 -3.71 -19.40
N ARG A 170 -3.32 -2.59 -20.07
CA ARG A 170 -2.35 -2.53 -21.19
C ARG A 170 -0.95 -2.89 -20.71
N ARG A 171 -0.50 -2.38 -19.57
CA ARG A 171 0.82 -2.67 -19.00
C ARG A 171 0.93 -4.11 -18.47
N SER A 172 -0.14 -4.65 -17.88
CA SER A 172 -0.24 -6.05 -17.48
C SER A 172 -0.20 -6.99 -18.70
N ARG A 173 -0.87 -6.62 -19.80
CA ARG A 173 -0.79 -7.38 -21.06
C ARG A 173 0.60 -7.30 -21.71
N SER A 174 1.29 -6.17 -21.62
CA SER A 174 2.67 -6.01 -22.13
C SER A 174 3.72 -6.77 -21.30
N LEU A 175 3.50 -6.91 -19.98
CA LEU A 175 4.35 -7.72 -19.09
C LEU A 175 3.89 -9.19 -19.00
N GLY A 176 2.63 -9.47 -19.38
CA GLY A 176 1.95 -10.74 -19.22
C GLY A 176 1.97 -11.65 -20.44
N HIS A 177 2.98 -11.54 -21.31
CA HIS A 177 3.09 -12.51 -22.41
C HIS A 177 3.52 -13.91 -21.93
N HIS A 178 3.73 -14.16 -20.64
CA HIS A 178 4.05 -15.48 -20.10
C HIS A 178 3.57 -15.76 -18.65
N VAL A 179 2.32 -15.45 -18.30
CA VAL A 179 1.65 -16.24 -17.24
C VAL A 179 0.15 -16.29 -17.55
N LYS A 180 -0.29 -17.39 -18.14
CA LYS A 180 -1.71 -17.70 -18.30
C LYS A 180 -2.37 -17.71 -16.92
N ALA A 181 -3.37 -16.87 -16.73
CA ALA A 181 -4.22 -16.82 -15.53
C ALA A 181 -5.03 -18.12 -15.29
N ASP A 182 -4.86 -19.12 -16.14
CA ASP A 182 -5.54 -20.42 -16.10
C ASP A 182 -4.83 -21.45 -15.20
N THR A 183 -3.52 -21.27 -14.95
CA THR A 183 -2.76 -22.26 -14.17
C THR A 183 -2.99 -22.11 -12.67
N SER A 184 -3.21 -20.89 -12.17
CA SER A 184 -3.38 -20.64 -10.73
C SER A 184 -4.74 -21.11 -10.20
N LYS A 185 -5.83 -20.97 -10.97
CA LYS A 185 -7.15 -21.48 -10.59
C LYS A 185 -7.19 -23.00 -10.59
N ASN A 186 -6.57 -23.63 -11.59
CA ASN A 186 -6.53 -25.09 -11.71
C ASN A 186 -5.67 -25.75 -10.62
N ILE A 187 -4.57 -25.16 -10.19
CA ILE A 187 -3.74 -25.68 -9.10
C ILE A 187 -4.49 -25.59 -7.77
N PHE A 188 -5.10 -24.44 -7.47
CA PHE A 188 -5.83 -24.28 -6.20
C PHE A 188 -7.06 -25.15 -6.08
N THR A 189 -7.85 -25.33 -7.16
CA THR A 189 -9.00 -26.25 -7.19
C THR A 189 -8.55 -27.69 -7.06
N LYS A 190 -7.47 -28.09 -7.73
CA LYS A 190 -6.94 -29.46 -7.66
C LYS A 190 -6.43 -29.80 -6.26
N THR A 191 -5.70 -28.89 -5.59
CA THR A 191 -5.24 -29.09 -4.23
C THR A 191 -6.37 -29.17 -3.21
N VAL A 192 -7.43 -28.35 -3.38
CA VAL A 192 -8.63 -28.42 -2.52
C VAL A 192 -9.44 -29.70 -2.73
N GLU A 193 -9.53 -30.24 -3.96
CA GLU A 193 -10.16 -31.52 -4.22
C GLU A 193 -9.34 -32.69 -3.66
N GLU A 194 -8.02 -32.67 -3.78
CA GLU A 194 -7.13 -33.67 -3.18
C GLU A 194 -7.28 -33.70 -1.65
N LEU A 195 -7.27 -32.54 -0.99
CA LEU A 195 -7.48 -32.44 0.46
C LEU A 195 -8.88 -32.91 0.90
N LYS A 196 -9.93 -32.66 0.11
CA LYS A 196 -11.26 -33.18 0.40
C LYS A 196 -11.32 -34.71 0.27
N ASN A 197 -10.64 -35.26 -0.70
CA ASN A 197 -10.59 -36.73 -0.92
C ASN A 197 -9.79 -37.42 0.21
N GLU A 198 -8.68 -36.87 0.63
CA GLU A 198 -7.93 -37.36 1.80
C GLU A 198 -8.76 -37.30 3.09
N ALA A 199 -9.45 -36.16 3.35
CA ALA A 199 -10.31 -36.02 4.50
C ALA A 199 -11.47 -37.03 4.49
N SER A 200 -12.06 -37.35 3.32
CA SER A 200 -13.12 -38.33 3.18
C SER A 200 -12.63 -39.76 3.41
N THR A 201 -11.39 -40.06 2.98
CA THR A 201 -10.77 -41.40 3.15
C THR A 201 -10.41 -41.62 4.63
N LEU A 202 -9.88 -40.58 5.31
CA LEU A 202 -9.61 -40.63 6.76
C LEU A 202 -10.90 -40.85 7.58
N LYS A 203 -12.00 -40.15 7.22
CA LYS A 203 -13.28 -40.33 7.89
C LYS A 203 -13.83 -41.73 7.71
N LYS A 204 -13.69 -42.36 6.53
CA LYS A 204 -14.14 -43.69 6.25
C LYS A 204 -13.37 -44.78 7.01
N ASN A 205 -12.10 -44.56 7.26
CA ASN A 205 -11.25 -45.44 8.08
C ASN A 205 -11.57 -45.35 9.59
N TRP A 206 -12.02 -44.17 10.07
CA TRP A 206 -12.45 -43.97 11.46
C TRP A 206 -13.79 -44.58 11.80
N ASP A 207 -14.68 -44.76 10.82
CA ASP A 207 -15.99 -45.38 10.98
C ASP A 207 -15.97 -46.93 10.87
N GLN A 208 -14.78 -47.53 10.67
CA GLN A 208 -14.59 -48.99 10.54
C GLN A 208 -13.84 -49.64 11.72
N ASP A 209 -13.33 -48.85 12.69
CA ASP A 209 -12.79 -49.32 13.96
C ASP A 209 -13.78 -49.02 15.13
#